data_256df6f83d17446ad61f3e1c14549273
#
_entry.id   256df6f83d17446ad61f3e1c14549273
#
_cell.length_a   1.000
_cell.length_b   1.000
_cell.length_c   1.000
_cell.angle_alpha   90.00
_cell.angle_beta   90.00
_cell.angle_gamma   90.00
#
_symmetry.space_group_name_H-M   'P 1'
#
loop_
_entity.id
_entity.type
_entity.pdbx_description
1 polymer ?
#
loop_
_entity_poly.entity_id
_entity_poly.type
_entity_poly.pdbx_seq_one_letter_code
_entity_poly.pdbx_strand_id
1 'polypeptide(L)'
;EFKLSNYFKGVAIRPGKPILFAKFKNKEKSFFGLPGNPISSAACFKFFVYPYLRLILNMKREKPFKAKLKNRYEKKNNFTKFLKGKISINNKGILEIKVLKGQESFRIKSFTKANVWGFFRSGKSAFKKGELIECFNPLGVQ
;
A
#
# COMPACT_ATOMS: atom_id res chain seq x y z
N GLU A 1 2.79 33.44 2.57
CA GLU A 1 3.63 32.24 2.68
C GLU A 1 2.97 31.24 3.63
N PHE A 2 2.80 29.97 3.20
CA PHE A 2 2.15 28.96 4.02
C PHE A 2 3.17 28.39 5.02
N LYS A 3 2.98 28.67 6.33
CA LYS A 3 3.79 28.06 7.39
C LYS A 3 3.30 26.63 7.67
N LEU A 4 4.08 25.62 7.28
CA LEU A 4 3.80 24.19 7.50
C LEU A 4 4.66 23.63 8.62
N SER A 5 4.07 22.79 9.45
CA SER A 5 4.79 21.89 10.38
C SER A 5 4.84 20.51 9.76
N ASN A 6 6.04 20.06 9.36
CA ASN A 6 6.23 18.73 8.80
C ASN A 6 6.22 17.68 9.91
N TYR A 7 5.38 16.66 9.76
CA TYR A 7 5.36 15.49 10.65
C TYR A 7 6.27 14.39 10.13
N PHE A 8 6.28 14.15 8.83
CA PHE A 8 7.26 13.30 8.18
C PHE A 8 7.47 13.69 6.72
N LYS A 9 8.69 13.45 6.22
CA LYS A 9 9.09 13.59 4.81
C LYS A 9 9.87 12.36 4.42
N GLY A 10 9.27 11.52 3.59
CA GLY A 10 9.83 10.24 3.18
C GLY A 10 9.62 9.14 4.22
N VAL A 11 9.27 7.95 3.74
CA VAL A 11 9.02 6.74 4.53
C VAL A 11 9.69 5.55 3.85
N ALA A 12 10.17 4.58 4.63
CA ALA A 12 10.83 3.37 4.11
C ALA A 12 9.85 2.38 3.48
N ILE A 13 9.12 2.84 2.45
CA ILE A 13 8.11 2.08 1.69
C ILE A 13 8.43 2.05 0.20
N ARG A 14 7.87 1.10 -0.52
CA ARG A 14 7.91 1.05 -1.99
C ARG A 14 6.63 0.40 -2.55
N PRO A 15 5.92 1.05 -3.50
CA PRO A 15 6.13 2.41 -4.00
C PRO A 15 5.74 3.47 -2.96
N GLY A 16 6.16 4.74 -3.16
CA GLY A 16 5.67 5.86 -2.36
C GLY A 16 6.67 6.48 -1.38
N LYS A 17 7.97 6.10 -1.40
CA LYS A 17 9.01 6.62 -0.49
C LYS A 17 8.93 8.15 -0.25
N PRO A 18 8.77 9.04 -1.26
CA PRO A 18 8.84 10.49 -1.05
C PRO A 18 7.53 11.13 -0.53
N ILE A 19 6.62 10.36 0.04
CA ILE A 19 5.41 10.93 0.65
C ILE A 19 5.77 11.94 1.76
N LEU A 20 5.01 13.02 1.83
CA LEU A 20 5.10 14.07 2.86
C LEU A 20 3.75 14.18 3.58
N PHE A 21 3.80 14.37 4.89
CA PHE A 21 2.65 14.81 5.69
C PHE A 21 3.02 16.02 6.54
N ALA A 22 2.20 17.05 6.46
CA ALA A 22 2.36 18.30 7.20
C ALA A 22 1.01 18.85 7.65
N LYS A 23 1.02 19.75 8.65
CA LYS A 23 -0.13 20.58 9.03
C LYS A 23 0.19 22.05 8.86
N PHE A 24 -0.81 22.86 8.56
CA PHE A 24 -0.71 24.33 8.60
C PHE A 24 -0.63 24.79 10.06
N LYS A 25 0.36 25.63 10.40
CA LYS A 25 0.61 26.05 11.81
C LYS A 25 -0.59 26.69 12.49
N ASN A 26 -1.38 27.45 11.76
CA ASN A 26 -2.48 28.24 12.31
C ASN A 26 -3.87 27.80 11.79
N LYS A 27 -3.99 26.59 11.25
CA LYS A 27 -5.25 26.07 10.71
C LYS A 27 -5.35 24.57 10.97
N GLU A 28 -6.52 24.09 11.31
CA GLU A 28 -6.80 22.64 11.41
C GLU A 28 -6.81 21.93 10.05
N LYS A 29 -5.90 22.33 9.16
CA LYS A 29 -5.78 21.77 7.81
C LYS A 29 -4.53 20.93 7.69
N SER A 30 -4.71 19.76 7.08
CA SER A 30 -3.63 18.82 6.79
C SER A 30 -3.22 18.87 5.34
N PHE A 31 -1.96 18.61 5.08
CA PHE A 31 -1.37 18.60 3.75
C PHE A 31 -0.64 17.27 3.52
N PHE A 32 -0.93 16.62 2.41
CA PHE A 32 -0.20 15.46 1.92
C PHE A 32 0.49 15.78 0.60
N GLY A 33 1.81 15.65 0.57
CA GLY A 33 2.60 15.67 -0.66
C GLY A 33 2.72 14.26 -1.21
N LEU A 34 2.05 13.98 -2.33
CA LEU A 34 2.09 12.66 -2.97
C LEU A 34 3.14 12.63 -4.09
N PRO A 35 3.77 11.46 -4.35
CA PRO A 35 4.66 11.30 -5.48
C PRO A 35 3.95 11.56 -6.82
N GLY A 36 4.65 12.11 -7.82
CA GLY A 36 4.07 12.34 -9.16
C GLY A 36 3.79 11.06 -9.96
N ASN A 37 4.38 9.93 -9.58
CA ASN A 37 4.13 8.66 -10.26
C ASN A 37 2.75 8.09 -9.86
N PRO A 38 1.85 7.77 -10.83
CA PRO A 38 0.47 7.36 -10.55
C PRO A 38 0.33 6.19 -9.57
N ILE A 39 1.14 5.15 -9.72
CA ILE A 39 1.07 3.97 -8.84
C ILE A 39 1.59 4.29 -7.44
N SER A 40 2.60 5.15 -7.33
CA SER A 40 3.10 5.63 -6.05
C SER A 40 2.06 6.51 -5.35
N SER A 41 1.38 7.40 -6.09
CA SER A 41 0.28 8.20 -5.57
C SER A 41 -0.89 7.35 -5.10
N ALA A 42 -1.29 6.33 -5.88
CA ALA A 42 -2.34 5.40 -5.50
C ALA A 42 -2.01 4.64 -4.21
N ALA A 43 -0.77 4.15 -4.08
CA ALA A 43 -0.33 3.49 -2.85
C ALA A 43 -0.29 4.46 -1.66
N CYS A 44 0.24 5.67 -1.83
CA CYS A 44 0.28 6.68 -0.78
C CYS A 44 -1.14 7.12 -0.39
N PHE A 45 -2.04 7.31 -1.35
CA PHE A 45 -3.44 7.59 -1.05
C PHE A 45 -4.05 6.46 -0.21
N LYS A 46 -3.94 5.21 -0.67
CA LYS A 46 -4.53 4.04 -0.01
C LYS A 46 -4.04 3.84 1.42
N PHE A 47 -2.72 3.98 1.65
CA PHE A 47 -2.12 3.59 2.93
C PHE A 47 -1.85 4.74 3.90
N PHE A 48 -1.98 6.00 3.46
CA PHE A 48 -1.77 7.18 4.30
C PHE A 48 -2.95 8.15 4.27
N VAL A 49 -3.38 8.61 3.10
CA VAL A 49 -4.46 9.59 3.00
C VAL A 49 -5.80 8.97 3.38
N TYR A 50 -6.13 7.82 2.82
CA TYR A 50 -7.41 7.16 3.07
C TYR A 50 -7.63 6.77 4.54
N PRO A 51 -6.66 6.17 5.27
CA PRO A 51 -6.79 5.95 6.71
C PRO A 51 -6.95 7.24 7.51
N TYR A 52 -6.28 8.31 7.12
CA TYR A 52 -6.44 9.63 7.74
C TYR A 52 -7.85 10.19 7.51
N LEU A 53 -8.37 10.12 6.29
CA LEU A 53 -9.75 10.52 5.99
C LEU A 53 -10.78 9.72 6.81
N ARG A 54 -10.60 8.40 6.91
CA ARG A 54 -11.47 7.56 7.76
C ARG A 54 -11.44 8.00 9.22
N LEU A 55 -10.26 8.36 9.74
CA LEU A 55 -10.11 8.85 11.12
C LEU A 55 -10.88 10.15 11.35
N ILE A 56 -10.71 11.16 10.50
CA ILE A 56 -11.40 12.46 10.67
C ILE A 56 -12.90 12.38 10.41
N LEU A 57 -13.37 11.38 9.67
CA LEU A 57 -14.78 11.10 9.41
C LEU A 57 -15.40 10.13 10.42
N ASN A 58 -14.68 9.79 11.51
CA ASN A 58 -15.10 8.81 12.53
C ASN A 58 -15.50 7.44 11.94
N MET A 59 -14.94 7.06 10.80
CA MET A 59 -15.15 5.76 10.19
C MET A 59 -14.25 4.70 10.82
N LYS A 60 -14.73 3.46 10.94
CA LYS A 60 -13.93 2.33 11.41
C LYS A 60 -12.67 2.17 10.56
N ARG A 61 -11.53 1.87 11.20
CA ARG A 61 -10.28 1.58 10.48
C ARG A 61 -10.48 0.35 9.59
N GLU A 62 -10.01 0.44 8.34
CA GLU A 62 -9.99 -0.70 7.44
C GLU A 62 -9.12 -1.83 8.00
N LYS A 63 -9.64 -3.04 8.02
CA LYS A 63 -8.90 -4.24 8.43
C LYS A 63 -8.38 -4.99 7.19
N PRO A 64 -7.11 -5.43 7.18
CA PRO A 64 -6.64 -6.32 6.14
C PRO A 64 -7.32 -7.69 6.24
N PHE A 65 -7.51 -8.34 5.12
CA PHE A 65 -7.78 -9.77 5.07
C PHE A 65 -6.48 -10.53 4.77
N LYS A 66 -6.46 -11.86 4.98
CA LYS A 66 -5.28 -12.69 4.77
C LYS A 66 -5.49 -13.63 3.59
N ALA A 67 -4.47 -13.77 2.74
CA ALA A 67 -4.45 -14.73 1.63
C ALA A 67 -3.13 -15.49 1.62
N LYS A 68 -3.14 -16.75 1.17
CA LYS A 68 -1.92 -17.56 1.03
C LYS A 68 -1.13 -17.10 -0.20
N LEU A 69 0.16 -16.91 -0.04
CA LEU A 69 1.05 -16.54 -1.15
C LEU A 69 1.15 -17.70 -2.15
N LYS A 70 0.77 -17.46 -3.40
CA LYS A 70 0.74 -18.50 -4.45
C LYS A 70 2.12 -18.96 -4.87
N ASN A 71 3.09 -18.03 -4.93
CA ASN A 71 4.47 -18.28 -5.33
C ASN A 71 5.44 -17.62 -4.36
N ARG A 72 6.61 -18.21 -4.15
CA ARG A 72 7.70 -17.57 -3.41
C ARG A 72 7.96 -16.15 -3.93
N TYR A 73 8.23 -15.22 -3.02
CA TYR A 73 8.59 -13.85 -3.34
C TYR A 73 9.77 -13.38 -2.51
N GLU A 74 10.74 -12.69 -3.15
CA GLU A 74 11.90 -12.12 -2.49
C GLU A 74 11.97 -10.61 -2.69
N LYS A 75 12.23 -9.90 -1.61
CA LYS A 75 12.50 -8.45 -1.63
C LYS A 75 14.00 -8.22 -1.75
N LYS A 76 14.38 -7.30 -2.65
CA LYS A 76 15.80 -6.88 -2.80
C LYS A 76 16.27 -5.87 -1.73
N ASN A 77 15.36 -5.36 -0.90
CA ASN A 77 15.67 -4.35 0.12
C ASN A 77 14.74 -4.52 1.33
N ASN A 78 15.11 -3.89 2.45
CA ASN A 78 14.37 -3.98 3.71
C ASN A 78 13.16 -3.02 3.83
N PHE A 79 12.73 -2.38 2.75
CA PHE A 79 11.53 -1.54 2.79
C PHE A 79 10.26 -2.37 2.93
N THR A 80 9.26 -1.82 3.58
CA THR A 80 7.89 -2.31 3.44
C THR A 80 7.44 -2.14 1.99
N LYS A 81 6.87 -3.19 1.39
CA LYS A 81 6.37 -3.14 0.02
C LYS A 81 4.87 -3.33 -0.05
N PHE A 82 4.23 -2.46 -0.80
CA PHE A 82 2.86 -2.60 -1.26
C PHE A 82 2.89 -3.17 -2.67
N LEU A 83 2.60 -4.46 -2.82
CA LEU A 83 2.73 -5.16 -4.09
C LEU A 83 1.38 -5.33 -4.77
N LYS A 84 1.37 -5.06 -6.07
CA LYS A 84 0.22 -5.33 -6.93
C LYS A 84 0.03 -6.83 -7.04
N GLY A 85 -1.13 -7.31 -6.60
CA GLY A 85 -1.47 -8.72 -6.59
C GLY A 85 -2.79 -9.03 -7.29
N LYS A 86 -2.99 -10.29 -7.60
CA LYS A 86 -4.26 -10.85 -8.04
C LYS A 86 -4.70 -11.91 -7.05
N ILE A 87 -5.86 -11.70 -6.45
CA ILE A 87 -6.53 -12.67 -5.58
C ILE A 87 -7.35 -13.63 -6.44
N SER A 88 -7.31 -14.90 -6.08
CA SER A 88 -8.18 -15.95 -6.60
C SER A 88 -8.42 -17.00 -5.53
N ILE A 89 -9.53 -17.71 -5.64
CA ILE A 89 -9.82 -18.91 -4.84
C ILE A 89 -9.34 -20.13 -5.65
N ASN A 90 -8.58 -21.01 -5.03
CA ASN A 90 -8.13 -22.23 -5.68
C ASN A 90 -9.19 -23.34 -5.59
N ASN A 91 -8.93 -24.50 -6.22
CA ASN A 91 -9.87 -25.64 -6.26
C ASN A 91 -10.18 -26.25 -4.87
N LYS A 92 -9.44 -25.86 -3.82
CA LYS A 92 -9.66 -26.28 -2.43
C LYS A 92 -10.39 -25.21 -1.60
N GLY A 93 -10.96 -24.19 -2.23
CA GLY A 93 -11.62 -23.07 -1.54
C GLY A 93 -10.68 -22.10 -0.82
N ILE A 94 -9.37 -22.19 -1.04
CA ILE A 94 -8.38 -21.36 -0.34
C ILE A 94 -8.13 -20.08 -1.12
N LEU A 95 -8.20 -18.95 -0.41
CA LEU A 95 -7.86 -17.64 -0.95
C LEU A 95 -6.34 -17.50 -1.14
N GLU A 96 -5.92 -17.24 -2.36
CA GLU A 96 -4.52 -17.09 -2.75
C GLU A 96 -4.24 -15.73 -3.37
N ILE A 97 -3.07 -15.16 -3.03
CA ILE A 97 -2.53 -13.98 -3.69
C ILE A 97 -1.37 -14.37 -4.60
N LYS A 98 -1.45 -13.99 -5.88
CA LYS A 98 -0.34 -14.02 -6.84
C LYS A 98 0.22 -12.62 -6.99
N VAL A 99 1.50 -12.43 -6.60
CA VAL A 99 2.21 -11.18 -6.88
C VAL A 99 2.41 -11.05 -8.39
N LEU A 100 1.96 -9.95 -8.97
CA LEU A 100 2.07 -9.72 -10.41
C LEU A 100 3.50 -9.37 -10.81
N LYS A 101 3.90 -9.69 -12.04
CA LYS A 101 5.13 -9.15 -12.66
C LYS A 101 4.97 -7.65 -12.92
N GLY A 102 6.08 -6.92 -13.04
CA GLY A 102 6.04 -5.48 -13.30
C GLY A 102 5.62 -4.66 -12.08
N GLN A 103 6.30 -4.86 -10.96
CA GLN A 103 6.05 -4.15 -9.71
C GLN A 103 6.58 -2.70 -9.70
N GLU A 104 7.32 -2.31 -10.71
CA GLU A 104 7.86 -0.95 -10.85
C GLU A 104 6.71 0.06 -10.92
N SER A 105 6.93 1.24 -10.33
CA SER A 105 5.89 2.25 -10.16
C SER A 105 5.43 2.90 -11.47
N PHE A 106 6.20 2.79 -12.55
CA PHE A 106 5.82 3.25 -13.88
C PHE A 106 5.04 2.22 -14.71
N ARG A 107 4.92 0.96 -14.24
CA ARG A 107 4.21 -0.10 -14.96
C ARG A 107 2.70 -0.09 -14.67
N ILE A 108 1.97 0.81 -15.31
CA ILE A 108 0.51 0.96 -15.17
C ILE A 108 -0.24 -0.31 -15.59
N LYS A 109 0.17 -0.98 -16.67
CA LYS A 109 -0.47 -2.21 -17.16
C LYS A 109 -0.57 -3.33 -16.12
N SER A 110 0.38 -3.43 -15.19
CA SER A 110 0.30 -4.39 -14.07
C SER A 110 -0.67 -3.93 -12.98
N PHE A 111 -0.85 -2.63 -12.83
CA PHE A 111 -1.81 -2.05 -11.87
C PHE A 111 -3.26 -2.27 -12.31
N THR A 112 -3.57 -2.10 -13.60
CA THR A 112 -4.91 -2.36 -14.13
C THR A 112 -5.33 -3.84 -14.03
N LYS A 113 -4.37 -4.76 -13.95
CA LYS A 113 -4.62 -6.20 -13.75
C LYS A 113 -4.69 -6.62 -12.28
N ALA A 114 -4.31 -5.73 -11.37
CA ALA A 114 -4.33 -6.01 -9.94
C ALA A 114 -5.75 -5.82 -9.39
N ASN A 115 -6.17 -6.69 -8.47
CA ASN A 115 -7.39 -6.54 -7.70
C ASN A 115 -7.13 -6.49 -6.19
N VAL A 116 -5.86 -6.41 -5.78
CA VAL A 116 -5.44 -6.37 -4.37
C VAL A 116 -4.07 -5.72 -4.22
N TRP A 117 -3.85 -5.07 -3.08
CA TRP A 117 -2.54 -4.73 -2.55
C TRP A 117 -2.10 -5.77 -1.54
N GLY A 118 -0.98 -6.44 -1.80
CA GLY A 118 -0.30 -7.29 -0.81
C GLY A 118 0.68 -6.47 0.03
N PHE A 119 0.65 -6.64 1.35
CA PHE A 119 1.47 -5.90 2.30
C PHE A 119 2.65 -6.77 2.77
N PHE A 120 3.85 -6.44 2.36
CA PHE A 120 5.10 -7.15 2.64
C PHE A 120 5.98 -6.32 3.55
N ARG A 121 5.93 -6.59 4.85
CA ARG A 121 6.60 -5.80 5.90
C ARG A 121 8.11 -5.76 5.73
N SER A 122 8.75 -4.69 6.24
CA SER A 122 10.20 -4.64 6.50
C SER A 122 10.63 -5.73 7.48
N GLY A 123 11.93 -5.94 7.65
CA GLY A 123 12.46 -6.97 8.56
C GLY A 123 12.49 -8.39 7.98
N LYS A 124 11.79 -8.65 6.87
CA LYS A 124 11.78 -9.95 6.18
C LYS A 124 12.02 -9.77 4.70
N SER A 125 12.98 -10.50 4.12
CA SER A 125 13.33 -10.44 2.69
C SER A 125 12.68 -11.56 1.87
N ALA A 126 12.51 -12.76 2.43
CA ALA A 126 11.99 -13.92 1.72
C ALA A 126 10.64 -14.36 2.29
N PHE A 127 9.66 -14.56 1.40
CA PHE A 127 8.31 -15.02 1.69
C PHE A 127 8.07 -16.35 0.97
N LYS A 128 7.69 -17.39 1.70
CA LYS A 128 7.49 -18.74 1.16
C LYS A 128 6.13 -18.87 0.49
N LYS A 129 6.01 -19.80 -0.48
CA LYS A 129 4.71 -20.26 -0.99
C LYS A 129 3.84 -20.76 0.19
N GLY A 130 2.56 -20.42 0.19
CA GLY A 130 1.60 -20.77 1.25
C GLY A 130 1.62 -19.87 2.48
N GLU A 131 2.59 -18.97 2.59
CA GLU A 131 2.65 -18.01 3.69
C GLU A 131 1.47 -17.02 3.64
N LEU A 132 0.91 -16.67 4.80
CA LEU A 132 -0.20 -15.72 4.92
C LEU A 132 0.30 -14.28 4.75
N ILE A 133 -0.26 -13.59 3.78
CA ILE A 133 0.02 -12.19 3.45
C ILE A 133 -1.20 -11.35 3.80
N GLU A 134 -0.98 -10.22 4.48
CA GLU A 134 -2.01 -9.20 4.66
C GLU A 134 -2.33 -8.53 3.33
N CYS A 135 -3.60 -8.43 3.02
CA CYS A 135 -4.11 -7.92 1.76
C CYS A 135 -5.14 -6.81 1.99
N PHE A 136 -5.14 -5.81 1.12
CA PHE A 136 -6.06 -4.69 1.15
C PHE A 136 -6.73 -4.51 -0.20
N ASN A 137 -8.02 -4.17 -0.19
CA ASN A 137 -8.73 -3.82 -1.41
C ASN A 137 -8.13 -2.54 -2.04
N PRO A 138 -8.06 -2.42 -3.38
CA PRO A 138 -7.45 -1.27 -4.04
C PRO A 138 -8.16 0.06 -3.70
N LEU A 139 -9.48 0.05 -3.61
CA LEU A 139 -10.34 1.23 -3.49
C LEU A 139 -11.05 1.38 -2.13
N GLY A 140 -10.68 0.61 -1.13
CA GLY A 140 -11.22 0.79 0.22
C GLY A 140 -12.73 0.53 0.36
N VAL A 141 -13.33 -0.17 -0.58
CA VAL A 141 -14.72 -0.61 -0.48
C VAL A 141 -14.74 -1.81 0.46
N GLN A 142 -15.31 -1.64 1.62
CA GLN A 142 -15.79 -2.67 2.53
C GLN A 142 -17.25 -2.40 2.80
#